data_140e54c60c8a00cc293ab727a201de4d
#
_entry.id   140e54c60c8a00cc293ab727a201de4d
#
_cell.length_a   1.000
_cell.length_b   1.000
_cell.length_c   1.000
_cell.angle_alpha   90.00
_cell.angle_beta   90.00
_cell.angle_gamma   90.00
#
_symmetry.space_group_name_H-M   'P 1'
#
loop_
_entity.id
_entity.type
_entity.pdbx_description
1 polymer ?
#
loop_
_entity_poly.entity_id
_entity_poly.type
_entity_poly.pdbx_seq_one_letter_code
_entity_poly.pdbx_strand_id
1 'polypeptide(L)'
;MSIDRRTRLYKDIRRIERDEIFDGLLPACLAENAAVAGRGLLHKGLPSLALEDAGRTVTLRVRSGDMVLEEGASPDASIAILQPGSLSELVQDQRTTMGLAMMAQVKMGRGDFADFVGWESVFRALLDGRPVYEAGQLTLRDRDGDPLDLNRRFTLDDDRDEIAHFFQEAGFLHIGGVFREEEMAVVGADLDVALAAAVPDDGMSWWAGTSKGEQLAVRVLSFHEKCEALQELLQDERLVWLGKITGDEHLPPSGAEGLIKPLDIKTGLSDLPWHKDCGQGFHSYMCNAMTVGISVTGADEESGALGVLPGSHRASLQASGLDPTFDLPSRKLPTTTGDVTVHCSDTFHRAYSPTKRPRKVVYTGFRQPTLPGDVLPEVSSAKVKADRARLTDVQDRIAAAEA
;
A
#
# COMPACT_ATOMS: atom_id res chain seq x y z
N MET A 1 -12.64 15.55 10.43
CA MET A 1 -12.08 15.96 9.12
C MET A 1 -10.92 15.01 8.84
N SER A 2 -10.93 14.25 7.76
CA SER A 2 -9.81 13.34 7.45
C SER A 2 -8.59 14.19 7.07
N ILE A 3 -7.45 13.91 7.67
CA ILE A 3 -6.19 14.59 7.33
C ILE A 3 -5.63 13.93 6.09
N ASP A 4 -5.63 14.64 4.97
CA ASP A 4 -4.94 14.24 3.76
C ASP A 4 -3.45 14.50 3.93
N ARG A 5 -2.59 13.50 3.64
CA ARG A 5 -1.13 13.66 3.66
C ARG A 5 -0.67 14.83 2.80
N ARG A 6 -1.36 15.13 1.72
CA ARG A 6 -1.09 16.29 0.84
C ARG A 6 -1.15 17.63 1.55
N THR A 7 -1.78 17.72 2.71
CA THR A 7 -1.78 18.95 3.53
C THR A 7 -0.48 19.16 4.29
N ARG A 8 0.39 18.16 4.35
CA ARG A 8 1.70 18.23 5.00
C ARG A 8 2.78 18.49 3.96
N LEU A 9 3.33 19.70 3.94
CA LEU A 9 4.43 20.02 3.04
C LEU A 9 5.70 19.27 3.49
N TYR A 10 6.43 18.71 2.56
CA TYR A 10 7.67 17.99 2.85
C TYR A 10 8.69 18.87 3.59
N LYS A 11 8.78 20.14 3.23
CA LYS A 11 9.65 21.13 3.89
C LYS A 11 9.33 21.34 5.39
N ASP A 12 8.11 21.04 5.83
CA ASP A 12 7.68 21.20 7.22
C ASP A 12 7.95 19.94 8.05
N ILE A 13 8.36 18.87 7.40
CA ILE A 13 8.77 17.63 8.06
C ILE A 13 10.15 17.84 8.67
N ARG A 14 10.26 17.68 9.97
CA ARG A 14 11.50 17.74 10.71
C ARG A 14 11.69 16.53 11.58
N ARG A 15 12.90 16.25 11.97
CA ARG A 15 13.12 15.28 13.04
C ARG A 15 12.60 15.87 14.36
N ILE A 16 11.70 15.14 15.01
CA ILE A 16 11.19 15.45 16.35
C ILE A 16 11.95 14.57 17.32
N GLU A 17 12.53 15.16 18.36
CA GLU A 17 13.28 14.42 19.36
C GLU A 17 12.34 13.61 20.26
N ARG A 18 12.81 12.46 20.73
CA ARG A 18 12.04 11.52 21.56
C ARG A 18 11.32 12.20 22.73
N ASP A 19 12.05 13.01 23.49
CA ASP A 19 11.47 13.65 24.69
C ASP A 19 10.42 14.71 24.31
N GLU A 20 10.56 15.39 23.16
CA GLU A 20 9.50 16.25 22.62
C GLU A 20 8.25 15.44 22.24
N ILE A 21 8.42 14.21 21.77
CA ILE A 21 7.29 13.33 21.45
C ILE A 21 6.64 12.81 22.72
N PHE A 22 7.41 12.25 23.65
CA PHE A 22 6.87 11.60 24.84
C PHE A 22 6.32 12.59 25.87
N ASP A 23 6.95 13.73 26.04
CA ASP A 23 6.57 14.72 27.07
C ASP A 23 5.71 15.87 26.52
N GLY A 24 5.65 16.02 25.19
CA GLY A 24 4.92 17.11 24.51
C GLY A 24 3.82 16.62 23.58
N LEU A 25 4.20 16.00 22.45
CA LEU A 25 3.27 15.66 21.37
C LEU A 25 2.22 14.63 21.82
N LEU A 26 2.62 13.50 22.40
CA LEU A 26 1.68 12.45 22.81
C LEU A 26 0.72 12.95 23.91
N PRO A 27 1.17 13.65 24.99
CA PRO A 27 0.26 14.27 25.94
C PRO A 27 -0.74 15.25 25.31
N ALA A 28 -0.30 16.08 24.34
CA ALA A 28 -1.19 16.98 23.63
C ALA A 28 -2.25 16.23 22.81
N CYS A 29 -1.85 15.21 22.07
CA CYS A 29 -2.77 14.35 21.32
C CYS A 29 -3.75 13.59 22.24
N LEU A 30 -3.29 13.14 23.40
CA LEU A 30 -4.16 12.49 24.38
C LEU A 30 -5.20 13.46 24.96
N ALA A 31 -4.84 14.72 25.18
CA ALA A 31 -5.79 15.71 25.67
C ALA A 31 -6.99 15.91 24.71
N GLU A 32 -6.78 15.68 23.42
CA GLU A 32 -7.80 15.84 22.38
C GLU A 32 -8.48 14.51 22.01
N ASN A 33 -7.72 13.42 21.89
CA ASN A 33 -8.12 12.21 21.20
C ASN A 33 -8.14 10.94 22.08
N ALA A 34 -7.93 11.04 23.42
CA ALA A 34 -7.84 9.87 24.30
C ALA A 34 -9.04 8.93 24.17
N ALA A 35 -10.26 9.49 24.14
CA ALA A 35 -11.49 8.70 24.03
C ALA A 35 -11.62 7.99 22.66
N VAL A 36 -11.22 8.64 21.58
CA VAL A 36 -11.27 8.06 20.22
C VAL A 36 -10.26 6.92 20.10
N ALA A 37 -9.02 7.15 20.55
CA ALA A 37 -7.97 6.15 20.53
C ALA A 37 -8.26 4.98 21.47
N GLY A 38 -8.79 5.26 22.67
CA GLY A 38 -9.19 4.24 23.65
C GLY A 38 -10.26 3.31 23.11
N ARG A 39 -11.32 3.85 22.50
CA ARG A 39 -12.34 3.05 21.80
C ARG A 39 -11.77 2.21 20.69
N GLY A 40 -10.88 2.80 19.87
CA GLY A 40 -10.23 2.09 18.76
C GLY A 40 -9.40 0.90 19.25
N LEU A 41 -8.62 1.06 20.32
CA LEU A 41 -7.81 -0.03 20.90
C LEU A 41 -8.70 -1.16 21.43
N LEU A 42 -9.78 -0.82 22.16
CA LEU A 42 -10.73 -1.79 22.69
C LEU A 42 -11.47 -2.52 21.56
N HIS A 43 -11.91 -1.78 20.54
CA HIS A 43 -12.60 -2.37 19.38
C HIS A 43 -11.74 -3.40 18.65
N LYS A 44 -10.46 -3.11 18.45
CA LYS A 44 -9.51 -4.04 17.82
C LYS A 44 -9.09 -5.19 18.73
N GLY A 45 -9.35 -5.12 20.02
CA GLY A 45 -8.94 -6.15 20.99
C GLY A 45 -7.43 -6.31 21.09
N LEU A 46 -6.66 -5.27 20.77
CA LEU A 46 -5.19 -5.30 20.82
C LEU A 46 -4.69 -5.10 22.26
N PRO A 47 -3.52 -5.69 22.61
CA PRO A 47 -2.87 -5.39 23.89
C PRO A 47 -2.39 -3.95 23.94
N SER A 48 -2.11 -3.47 25.16
CA SER A 48 -1.35 -2.22 25.38
C SER A 48 -0.03 -2.28 24.63
N LEU A 49 0.50 -1.11 24.22
CA LEU A 49 1.75 -1.03 23.51
C LEU A 49 2.76 -0.16 24.24
N ALA A 50 3.92 -0.71 24.54
CA ALA A 50 5.08 0.03 25.00
C ALA A 50 5.96 0.37 23.80
N LEU A 51 6.33 1.64 23.67
CA LEU A 51 7.27 2.16 22.68
C LEU A 51 8.59 2.44 23.39
N GLU A 52 9.65 1.76 22.96
CA GLU A 52 11.00 2.00 23.43
C GLU A 52 11.81 2.72 22.36
N ASP A 53 12.36 3.88 22.67
CA ASP A 53 13.29 4.63 21.83
C ASP A 53 14.49 5.10 22.66
N ALA A 54 15.69 4.73 22.22
CA ALA A 54 16.96 5.11 22.84
C ALA A 54 17.00 4.92 24.38
N GLY A 55 16.46 3.79 24.87
CA GLY A 55 16.49 3.40 26.28
C GLY A 55 15.43 4.05 27.17
N ARG A 56 14.53 4.86 26.62
CA ARG A 56 13.32 5.31 27.34
C ARG A 56 12.11 4.58 26.78
N THR A 57 11.21 4.15 27.66
CA THR A 57 10.02 3.39 27.32
C THR A 57 8.81 4.09 27.90
N VAL A 58 7.73 4.20 27.10
CA VAL A 58 6.42 4.64 27.54
C VAL A 58 5.36 3.65 27.07
N THR A 59 4.30 3.47 27.84
CA THR A 59 3.20 2.57 27.50
C THR A 59 1.94 3.36 27.19
N LEU A 60 1.35 3.10 26.02
CA LEU A 60 0.00 3.51 25.65
C LEU A 60 -0.97 2.39 26.01
N ARG A 61 -1.99 2.71 26.84
CA ARG A 61 -3.01 1.75 27.29
C ARG A 61 -4.34 2.42 27.56
N VAL A 62 -5.39 1.62 27.73
CA VAL A 62 -6.71 2.14 28.09
C VAL A 62 -6.93 2.06 29.60
N ARG A 63 -7.39 3.16 30.19
CA ARG A 63 -7.94 3.22 31.56
C ARG A 63 -9.30 3.91 31.53
N SER A 64 -10.31 3.26 32.09
CA SER A 64 -11.68 3.78 32.16
C SER A 64 -12.28 4.22 30.82
N GLY A 65 -11.83 3.59 29.71
CA GLY A 65 -12.30 3.89 28.35
C GLY A 65 -11.40 4.85 27.56
N ASP A 66 -10.56 5.61 28.22
CA ASP A 66 -9.65 6.58 27.59
C ASP A 66 -8.24 6.01 27.47
N MET A 67 -7.55 6.37 26.40
CA MET A 67 -6.13 6.07 26.27
C MET A 67 -5.31 6.95 27.20
N VAL A 68 -4.32 6.36 27.84
CA VAL A 68 -3.36 7.05 28.73
C VAL A 68 -1.94 6.68 28.35
N LEU A 69 -1.00 7.57 28.70
CA LEU A 69 0.44 7.36 28.58
C LEU A 69 1.03 7.14 29.97
N GLU A 70 1.80 6.08 30.14
CA GLU A 70 2.47 5.73 31.38
C GLU A 70 3.97 5.56 31.14
N GLU A 71 4.79 6.01 32.09
CA GLU A 71 6.25 5.80 32.02
C GLU A 71 6.60 4.32 32.24
N GLY A 72 7.54 3.81 31.47
CA GLY A 72 8.00 2.43 31.54
C GLY A 72 7.13 1.44 30.74
N ALA A 73 7.54 0.18 30.72
CA ALA A 73 6.85 -0.92 30.08
C ALA A 73 5.88 -1.61 31.03
N SER A 74 4.58 -1.52 30.79
CA SER A 74 3.59 -2.29 31.53
C SER A 74 3.77 -3.79 31.34
N PRO A 75 3.55 -4.63 32.38
CA PRO A 75 3.77 -6.08 32.29
C PRO A 75 2.96 -6.78 31.20
N ASP A 76 1.79 -6.26 30.87
CA ASP A 76 0.80 -6.76 29.90
C ASP A 76 0.93 -6.15 28.51
N ALA A 77 1.86 -5.21 28.30
CA ALA A 77 2.04 -4.54 27.02
C ALA A 77 2.95 -5.33 26.05
N SER A 78 2.62 -5.33 24.76
CA SER A 78 3.60 -5.62 23.71
C SER A 78 4.66 -4.52 23.71
N ILE A 79 5.91 -4.83 23.37
CA ILE A 79 7.02 -3.86 23.37
C ILE A 79 7.58 -3.76 21.95
N ALA A 80 7.50 -2.57 21.36
CA ALA A 80 8.16 -2.22 20.11
C ALA A 80 9.43 -1.38 20.39
N ILE A 81 10.59 -1.92 20.05
CA ILE A 81 11.89 -1.26 20.19
C ILE A 81 12.22 -0.58 18.86
N LEU A 82 12.27 0.73 18.87
CA LEU A 82 12.44 1.56 17.69
C LEU A 82 13.90 1.97 17.49
N GLN A 83 14.35 2.00 16.25
CA GLN A 83 15.64 2.59 15.91
C GLN A 83 15.59 4.13 16.05
N PRO A 84 16.72 4.79 16.32
CA PRO A 84 16.75 6.24 16.47
C PRO A 84 16.13 6.99 15.28
N GLY A 85 15.15 7.84 15.54
CA GLY A 85 14.43 8.61 14.53
C GLY A 85 13.15 7.96 14.02
N SER A 86 12.96 6.66 14.20
CA SER A 86 11.77 5.92 13.73
C SER A 86 10.49 6.40 14.41
N LEU A 87 10.57 6.77 15.68
CA LEU A 87 9.44 7.35 16.39
C LEU A 87 8.97 8.66 15.76
N SER A 88 9.91 9.52 15.35
CA SER A 88 9.59 10.77 14.63
C SER A 88 8.91 10.51 13.28
N GLU A 89 9.34 9.49 12.54
CA GLU A 89 8.71 9.10 11.27
C GLU A 89 7.30 8.56 11.48
N LEU A 90 7.08 7.73 12.51
CA LEU A 90 5.78 7.14 12.85
C LEU A 90 4.74 8.21 13.24
N VAL A 91 5.10 9.13 14.14
CA VAL A 91 4.14 10.15 14.62
C VAL A 91 3.80 11.19 13.56
N GLN A 92 4.66 11.39 12.56
CA GLN A 92 4.43 12.29 11.43
C GLN A 92 3.81 11.60 10.21
N ASP A 93 3.44 10.32 10.31
CA ASP A 93 2.92 9.51 9.20
C ASP A 93 3.83 9.49 7.96
N GLN A 94 5.14 9.47 8.19
CA GLN A 94 6.14 9.27 7.13
C GLN A 94 6.47 7.79 6.93
N ARG A 95 6.24 7.00 7.98
CA ARG A 95 6.37 5.55 8.00
C ARG A 95 5.22 4.96 8.77
N THR A 96 4.64 3.91 8.22
CA THR A 96 3.68 3.05 8.94
C THR A 96 4.41 2.07 9.83
N THR A 97 3.69 1.39 10.71
CA THR A 97 4.23 0.29 11.52
C THR A 97 4.85 -0.80 10.65
N MET A 98 4.19 -1.19 9.55
CA MET A 98 4.75 -2.13 8.57
C MET A 98 5.97 -1.54 7.86
N GLY A 99 5.92 -0.27 7.48
CA GLY A 99 7.05 0.42 6.85
C GLY A 99 8.30 0.46 7.71
N LEU A 100 8.15 0.61 9.03
CA LEU A 100 9.28 0.52 9.97
C LEU A 100 9.92 -0.88 9.94
N ALA A 101 9.13 -1.95 9.90
CA ALA A 101 9.66 -3.31 9.79
C ALA A 101 10.37 -3.55 8.46
N MET A 102 9.75 -3.15 7.35
CA MET A 102 10.35 -3.27 6.01
C MET A 102 11.69 -2.54 5.89
N MET A 103 11.93 -1.54 6.72
CA MET A 103 13.19 -0.78 6.77
C MET A 103 14.12 -1.25 7.88
N ALA A 104 13.80 -2.34 8.60
CA ALA A 104 14.52 -2.82 9.78
C ALA A 104 14.68 -1.74 10.89
N GLN A 105 13.65 -0.92 11.06
CA GLN A 105 13.62 0.20 12.00
C GLN A 105 12.87 -0.12 13.30
N VAL A 106 12.31 -1.31 13.42
CA VAL A 106 11.62 -1.81 14.61
C VAL A 106 11.98 -3.26 14.88
N LYS A 107 12.01 -3.64 16.15
CA LYS A 107 12.09 -5.02 16.63
C LYS A 107 11.10 -5.19 17.78
N MET A 108 10.43 -6.35 17.83
CA MET A 108 9.60 -6.69 19.00
C MET A 108 10.47 -7.15 20.16
N GLY A 109 10.35 -6.50 21.30
CA GLY A 109 10.94 -6.90 22.56
C GLY A 109 10.05 -7.87 23.34
N ARG A 110 8.73 -7.79 23.11
CA ARG A 110 7.69 -8.66 23.68
C ARG A 110 6.40 -8.52 22.88
N GLY A 111 5.62 -9.60 22.79
CA GLY A 111 4.35 -9.65 22.06
C GLY A 111 4.55 -9.96 20.59
N ASP A 112 3.46 -10.00 19.84
CA ASP A 112 3.44 -10.36 18.44
C ASP A 112 3.63 -9.13 17.53
N PHE A 113 4.36 -9.31 16.43
CA PHE A 113 4.51 -8.27 15.42
C PHE A 113 3.16 -7.85 14.81
N ALA A 114 2.22 -8.79 14.70
CA ALA A 114 0.87 -8.51 14.23
C ALA A 114 0.14 -7.48 15.11
N ASP A 115 0.38 -7.48 16.42
CA ASP A 115 -0.16 -6.47 17.34
C ASP A 115 0.35 -5.08 16.96
N PHE A 116 1.65 -4.94 16.71
CA PHE A 116 2.26 -3.67 16.32
C PHE A 116 1.72 -3.16 14.98
N VAL A 117 1.55 -4.05 14.00
CA VAL A 117 0.91 -3.70 12.72
C VAL A 117 -0.54 -3.27 12.92
N GLY A 118 -1.28 -3.97 13.78
CA GLY A 118 -2.66 -3.63 14.15
C GLY A 118 -2.80 -2.26 14.82
N TRP A 119 -1.78 -1.79 15.53
CA TRP A 119 -1.75 -0.48 16.18
C TRP A 119 -1.75 0.70 15.19
N GLU A 120 -1.47 0.50 13.92
CA GLU A 120 -1.44 1.59 12.92
C GLU A 120 -2.69 2.46 12.96
N SER A 121 -3.87 1.86 12.90
CA SER A 121 -5.13 2.61 12.93
C SER A 121 -5.39 3.27 14.30
N VAL A 122 -4.89 2.68 15.38
CA VAL A 122 -4.97 3.25 16.74
C VAL A 122 -4.04 4.46 16.88
N PHE A 123 -2.83 4.40 16.28
CA PHE A 123 -1.97 5.59 16.19
C PHE A 123 -2.64 6.74 15.45
N ARG A 124 -3.32 6.44 14.33
CA ARG A 124 -4.06 7.49 13.59
C ARG A 124 -5.23 8.04 14.40
N ALA A 125 -5.89 7.19 15.20
CA ALA A 125 -6.92 7.66 16.10
C ALA A 125 -6.36 8.60 17.19
N LEU A 126 -5.19 8.29 17.74
CA LEU A 126 -4.51 9.12 18.74
C LEU A 126 -3.97 10.43 18.15
N LEU A 127 -3.20 10.31 17.06
CA LEU A 127 -2.41 11.43 16.51
C LEU A 127 -3.24 12.40 15.67
N ASP A 128 -4.23 11.87 14.94
CA ASP A 128 -5.00 12.61 13.94
C ASP A 128 -6.50 12.68 14.27
N GLY A 129 -6.95 12.07 15.35
CA GLY A 129 -8.36 12.01 15.72
C GLY A 129 -9.23 11.17 14.77
N ARG A 130 -8.62 10.35 13.90
CA ARG A 130 -9.31 9.53 12.92
C ARG A 130 -9.79 8.22 13.56
N PRO A 131 -11.12 8.00 13.73
CA PRO A 131 -11.61 6.78 14.35
C PRO A 131 -11.17 5.53 13.61
N VAL A 132 -10.85 4.47 14.37
CA VAL A 132 -10.70 3.13 13.80
C VAL A 132 -12.02 2.72 13.16
N TYR A 133 -11.95 2.02 12.04
CA TYR A 133 -13.13 1.54 11.33
C TYR A 133 -13.94 0.56 12.17
N GLU A 134 -15.24 0.74 12.15
CA GLU A 134 -16.21 -0.17 12.75
C GLU A 134 -17.13 -0.73 11.66
N ALA A 135 -17.49 -2.02 11.77
CA ALA A 135 -18.36 -2.68 10.81
C ALA A 135 -19.68 -1.91 10.58
N GLY A 136 -20.11 -1.82 9.33
CA GLY A 136 -21.32 -1.09 8.93
C GLY A 136 -21.15 0.42 8.72
N GLN A 137 -19.96 1.00 8.95
CA GLN A 137 -19.73 2.42 8.70
C GLN A 137 -19.68 2.78 7.21
N LEU A 138 -19.35 1.82 6.35
CA LEU A 138 -19.29 2.03 4.91
C LEU A 138 -20.48 1.40 4.19
N THR A 139 -21.13 2.21 3.37
CA THR A 139 -22.07 1.75 2.37
C THR A 139 -21.64 2.27 1.02
N LEU A 140 -21.50 1.37 0.05
CA LEU A 140 -21.09 1.71 -1.32
C LEU A 140 -22.35 1.87 -2.18
N ARG A 141 -22.52 3.05 -2.77
CA ARG A 141 -23.72 3.38 -3.53
C ARG A 141 -23.37 3.95 -4.89
N ASP A 142 -24.25 3.72 -5.85
CA ASP A 142 -24.20 4.38 -7.15
C ASP A 142 -24.72 5.83 -7.05
N ARG A 143 -24.75 6.53 -8.19
CA ARG A 143 -25.19 7.93 -8.26
C ARG A 143 -26.68 8.13 -7.97
N ASP A 144 -27.48 7.09 -8.12
CA ASP A 144 -28.93 7.09 -7.84
C ASP A 144 -29.22 6.72 -6.37
N GLY A 145 -28.18 6.31 -5.60
CA GLY A 145 -28.28 5.94 -4.20
C GLY A 145 -28.57 4.45 -3.97
N ASP A 146 -28.58 3.65 -5.03
CA ASP A 146 -28.74 2.21 -4.96
C ASP A 146 -27.41 1.52 -4.59
N PRO A 147 -27.43 0.25 -4.13
CA PRO A 147 -26.19 -0.50 -3.87
C PRO A 147 -25.29 -0.59 -5.11
N LEU A 148 -24.01 -0.25 -4.95
CA LEU A 148 -23.05 -0.25 -6.04
C LEU A 148 -22.81 -1.66 -6.58
N ASP A 149 -22.92 -1.86 -7.90
CA ASP A 149 -22.58 -3.13 -8.54
C ASP A 149 -21.06 -3.31 -8.61
N LEU A 150 -20.49 -4.00 -7.63
CA LEU A 150 -19.06 -4.24 -7.50
C LEU A 150 -18.46 -5.19 -8.56
N ASN A 151 -19.29 -5.79 -9.42
CA ASN A 151 -18.85 -6.62 -10.55
C ASN A 151 -18.83 -5.82 -11.88
N ARG A 152 -19.14 -4.54 -11.83
CA ARG A 152 -19.15 -3.69 -13.01
C ARG A 152 -17.79 -3.69 -13.70
N ARG A 153 -17.81 -3.99 -15.01
CA ARG A 153 -16.69 -3.79 -15.92
C ARG A 153 -17.07 -2.64 -16.84
N PHE A 154 -16.27 -1.60 -16.81
CA PHE A 154 -16.41 -0.44 -17.67
C PHE A 154 -15.72 -0.64 -19.01
N THR A 155 -16.03 0.23 -19.95
CA THR A 155 -15.34 0.40 -21.23
C THR A 155 -14.97 1.87 -21.42
N LEU A 156 -14.21 2.21 -22.45
CA LEU A 156 -13.86 3.59 -22.76
C LEU A 156 -15.05 4.44 -23.21
N ASP A 157 -16.17 3.80 -23.59
CA ASP A 157 -17.39 4.45 -24.05
C ASP A 157 -18.38 4.76 -22.90
N ASP A 158 -18.12 4.23 -21.69
CA ASP A 158 -18.95 4.51 -20.53
C ASP A 158 -18.80 5.97 -20.04
N ASP A 159 -19.80 6.48 -19.35
CA ASP A 159 -19.81 7.82 -18.78
C ASP A 159 -18.66 7.99 -17.78
N ARG A 160 -17.80 8.97 -18.02
CA ARG A 160 -16.61 9.23 -17.20
C ARG A 160 -16.95 9.65 -15.78
N ASP A 161 -18.07 10.34 -15.57
CA ASP A 161 -18.52 10.74 -14.24
C ASP A 161 -19.00 9.52 -13.45
N GLU A 162 -19.63 8.54 -14.13
CA GLU A 162 -20.00 7.27 -13.52
C GLU A 162 -18.78 6.44 -13.13
N ILE A 163 -17.78 6.37 -14.01
CA ILE A 163 -16.49 5.71 -13.71
C ILE A 163 -15.81 6.38 -12.51
N ALA A 164 -15.75 7.72 -12.49
CA ALA A 164 -15.15 8.47 -11.40
C ALA A 164 -15.89 8.24 -10.06
N HIS A 165 -17.23 8.27 -10.08
CA HIS A 165 -18.05 8.00 -8.90
C HIS A 165 -17.81 6.58 -8.37
N PHE A 166 -17.83 5.59 -9.26
CA PHE A 166 -17.55 4.19 -8.88
C PHE A 166 -16.16 4.07 -8.22
N PHE A 167 -15.15 4.71 -8.81
CA PHE A 167 -13.79 4.68 -8.23
C PHE A 167 -13.73 5.33 -6.85
N GLN A 168 -14.41 6.47 -6.65
CA GLN A 168 -14.47 7.15 -5.36
C GLN A 168 -15.15 6.30 -4.29
N GLU A 169 -16.21 5.57 -4.66
CA GLU A 169 -16.92 4.68 -3.76
C GLU A 169 -16.13 3.38 -3.47
N ALA A 170 -15.72 2.69 -4.52
CA ALA A 170 -15.15 1.35 -4.43
C ALA A 170 -13.63 1.32 -4.25
N GLY A 171 -12.90 2.34 -4.71
CA GLY A 171 -11.44 2.43 -4.67
C GLY A 171 -10.73 1.58 -5.71
N PHE A 172 -11.45 1.02 -6.69
CA PHE A 172 -10.88 0.27 -7.79
C PHE A 172 -11.72 0.44 -9.06
N LEU A 173 -11.13 0.08 -10.21
CA LEU A 173 -11.82 -0.02 -11.51
C LEU A 173 -11.38 -1.25 -12.26
N HIS A 174 -12.25 -1.75 -13.12
CA HIS A 174 -11.94 -2.66 -14.22
C HIS A 174 -12.47 -2.06 -15.51
N ILE A 175 -11.56 -1.74 -16.43
CA ILE A 175 -11.89 -1.17 -17.75
C ILE A 175 -11.47 -2.17 -18.81
N GLY A 176 -12.44 -2.65 -19.57
CA GLY A 176 -12.22 -3.68 -20.56
C GLY A 176 -11.84 -3.12 -21.93
N GLY A 177 -10.92 -3.83 -22.62
CA GLY A 177 -10.57 -3.57 -24.01
C GLY A 177 -9.90 -2.22 -24.24
N VAL A 178 -9.13 -1.72 -23.28
CA VAL A 178 -8.38 -0.45 -23.41
C VAL A 178 -7.32 -0.58 -24.50
N PHE A 179 -6.62 -1.69 -24.52
CA PHE A 179 -5.57 -1.98 -25.51
C PHE A 179 -5.93 -3.22 -26.31
N ARG A 180 -5.41 -3.28 -27.54
CA ARG A 180 -5.64 -4.40 -28.45
C ARG A 180 -4.71 -5.56 -28.13
N GLU A 181 -5.10 -6.76 -28.52
CA GLU A 181 -4.29 -7.96 -28.33
C GLU A 181 -2.94 -7.87 -29.03
N GLU A 182 -2.89 -7.24 -30.23
CA GLU A 182 -1.65 -7.06 -30.97
C GLU A 182 -0.66 -6.12 -30.27
N GLU A 183 -1.16 -5.06 -29.61
CA GLU A 183 -0.33 -4.16 -28.80
C GLU A 183 0.25 -4.92 -27.60
N MET A 184 -0.56 -5.72 -26.95
CA MET A 184 -0.14 -6.53 -25.79
C MET A 184 0.80 -7.68 -26.20
N ALA A 185 0.69 -8.22 -27.40
CA ALA A 185 1.61 -9.23 -27.92
C ALA A 185 3.03 -8.67 -28.05
N VAL A 186 3.19 -7.43 -28.54
CA VAL A 186 4.49 -6.76 -28.60
C VAL A 186 5.07 -6.53 -27.21
N VAL A 187 4.27 -5.94 -26.30
CA VAL A 187 4.68 -5.71 -24.91
C VAL A 187 5.06 -7.01 -24.20
N GLY A 188 4.31 -8.09 -24.44
CA GLY A 188 4.56 -9.41 -23.87
C GLY A 188 5.85 -10.06 -24.36
N ALA A 189 6.18 -9.88 -25.65
CA ALA A 189 7.43 -10.37 -26.24
C ALA A 189 8.65 -9.63 -25.67
N ASP A 190 8.58 -8.30 -25.60
CA ASP A 190 9.64 -7.48 -25.01
C ASP A 190 9.84 -7.79 -23.52
N LEU A 191 8.76 -8.09 -22.79
CA LEU A 191 8.85 -8.51 -21.40
C LEU A 191 9.59 -9.85 -21.25
N ASP A 192 9.34 -10.82 -22.14
CA ASP A 192 10.07 -12.10 -22.13
C ASP A 192 11.57 -11.88 -22.36
N VAL A 193 11.92 -11.02 -23.31
CA VAL A 193 13.33 -10.65 -23.57
C VAL A 193 13.96 -9.97 -22.36
N ALA A 194 13.24 -9.04 -21.73
CA ALA A 194 13.72 -8.30 -20.57
C ALA A 194 13.92 -9.21 -19.33
N LEU A 195 13.00 -10.17 -19.11
CA LEU A 195 13.13 -11.16 -18.03
C LEU A 195 14.29 -12.13 -18.29
N ALA A 196 14.47 -12.59 -19.53
CA ALA A 196 15.58 -13.47 -19.90
C ALA A 196 16.95 -12.79 -19.78
N ALA A 197 17.01 -11.48 -19.95
CA ALA A 197 18.23 -10.68 -19.82
C ALA A 197 18.47 -10.13 -18.40
N ALA A 198 17.56 -10.40 -17.44
CA ALA A 198 17.69 -9.94 -16.06
C ALA A 198 18.89 -10.61 -15.37
N VAL A 199 19.56 -9.86 -14.48
CA VAL A 199 20.72 -10.33 -13.73
C VAL A 199 20.39 -10.27 -12.24
N PRO A 200 20.62 -11.33 -11.45
CA PRO A 200 20.44 -11.30 -10.02
C PRO A 200 21.26 -10.16 -9.38
N ASP A 201 20.74 -9.56 -8.33
CA ASP A 201 21.37 -8.52 -7.51
C ASP A 201 21.73 -7.21 -8.24
N ASP A 202 21.17 -6.99 -9.44
CA ASP A 202 21.36 -5.74 -10.17
C ASP A 202 20.51 -4.57 -9.63
N GLY A 203 19.57 -4.85 -8.71
CA GLY A 203 18.61 -3.89 -8.18
C GLY A 203 17.57 -3.42 -9.21
N MET A 204 17.52 -4.07 -10.39
CA MET A 204 16.59 -3.77 -11.50
C MET A 204 15.63 -4.92 -11.78
N SER A 205 15.76 -6.02 -11.07
CA SER A 205 14.91 -7.20 -11.23
C SER A 205 14.62 -7.86 -9.86
N TRP A 206 13.46 -8.50 -9.76
CA TRP A 206 13.13 -9.33 -8.61
C TRP A 206 13.10 -10.80 -9.04
N TRP A 207 13.50 -11.65 -8.10
CA TRP A 207 13.67 -13.07 -8.34
C TRP A 207 12.81 -13.90 -7.39
N ALA A 208 12.41 -15.06 -7.84
CA ALA A 208 11.61 -15.99 -7.06
C ALA A 208 12.13 -17.42 -7.25
N GLY A 209 12.10 -18.21 -6.19
CA GLY A 209 12.54 -19.61 -6.19
C GLY A 209 11.39 -20.56 -6.45
N THR A 210 11.60 -21.55 -7.31
CA THR A 210 10.67 -22.64 -7.57
C THR A 210 10.84 -23.79 -6.56
N SER A 211 9.88 -24.72 -6.51
CA SER A 211 10.00 -25.96 -5.72
C SER A 211 11.18 -26.84 -6.12
N LYS A 212 11.72 -26.67 -7.32
CA LYS A 212 12.90 -27.36 -7.82
C LYS A 212 14.21 -26.68 -7.50
N GLY A 213 14.17 -25.53 -6.82
CA GLY A 213 15.34 -24.73 -6.47
C GLY A 213 15.86 -23.84 -7.60
N GLU A 214 15.13 -23.69 -8.68
CA GLU A 214 15.48 -22.77 -9.77
C GLU A 214 15.12 -21.34 -9.36
N GLN A 215 15.96 -20.36 -9.74
CA GLN A 215 15.69 -18.95 -9.58
C GLN A 215 15.17 -18.36 -10.89
N LEU A 216 14.04 -17.68 -10.84
CA LEU A 216 13.40 -17.05 -11.98
C LEU A 216 13.28 -15.56 -11.76
N ALA A 217 13.63 -14.75 -12.75
CA ALA A 217 13.28 -13.35 -12.74
C ALA A 217 11.76 -13.22 -12.93
N VAL A 218 11.10 -12.55 -11.98
CA VAL A 218 9.63 -12.41 -11.96
C VAL A 218 9.17 -10.98 -12.15
N ARG A 219 10.07 -9.99 -12.01
CA ARG A 219 9.76 -8.58 -12.20
C ARG A 219 10.96 -7.84 -12.77
N VAL A 220 10.71 -6.99 -13.75
CA VAL A 220 11.69 -6.06 -14.32
C VAL A 220 11.25 -4.64 -13.97
N LEU A 221 12.07 -3.94 -13.18
CA LEU A 221 11.88 -2.54 -12.85
C LEU A 221 12.28 -1.67 -14.06
N SER A 222 11.64 -0.50 -14.21
CA SER A 222 11.85 0.39 -15.36
C SER A 222 11.70 -0.33 -16.72
N PHE A 223 10.74 -1.25 -16.82
CA PHE A 223 10.50 -2.04 -18.04
C PHE A 223 10.18 -1.14 -19.24
N HIS A 224 9.54 0.00 -19.03
CA HIS A 224 9.27 0.99 -20.06
C HIS A 224 10.53 1.47 -20.80
N GLU A 225 11.70 1.46 -20.17
CA GLU A 225 12.99 1.81 -20.82
C GLU A 225 13.46 0.73 -21.81
N LYS A 226 12.85 -0.45 -21.74
CA LYS A 226 13.20 -1.62 -22.55
C LYS A 226 12.12 -2.01 -23.58
N CYS A 227 11.01 -1.24 -23.65
CA CYS A 227 9.88 -1.51 -24.53
C CYS A 227 9.33 -0.19 -25.08
N GLU A 228 9.66 0.12 -26.33
CA GLU A 228 9.23 1.36 -27.00
C GLU A 228 7.70 1.43 -27.12
N ALA A 229 7.07 0.32 -27.51
CA ALA A 229 5.61 0.24 -27.58
C ALA A 229 4.94 0.59 -26.24
N LEU A 230 5.51 0.15 -25.11
CA LEU A 230 4.98 0.50 -23.80
C LEU A 230 5.13 1.99 -23.48
N GLN A 231 6.25 2.63 -23.89
CA GLN A 231 6.42 4.08 -23.71
C GLN A 231 5.31 4.86 -24.41
N GLU A 232 4.95 4.46 -25.62
CA GLU A 232 3.85 5.06 -26.37
C GLU A 232 2.50 4.85 -25.66
N LEU A 233 2.21 3.62 -25.21
CA LEU A 233 0.97 3.31 -24.50
C LEU A 233 0.81 4.05 -23.18
N LEU A 234 1.89 4.35 -22.47
CA LEU A 234 1.85 5.14 -21.22
C LEU A 234 1.43 6.60 -21.45
N GLN A 235 1.59 7.11 -22.67
CA GLN A 235 1.17 8.46 -23.06
C GLN A 235 -0.13 8.48 -23.90
N ASP A 236 -0.73 7.32 -24.14
CA ASP A 236 -1.95 7.20 -24.92
C ASP A 236 -3.14 7.79 -24.16
N GLU A 237 -4.00 8.53 -24.88
CA GLU A 237 -5.19 9.16 -24.31
C GLU A 237 -6.15 8.14 -23.68
N ARG A 238 -6.17 6.89 -24.18
CA ARG A 238 -6.93 5.78 -23.59
C ARG A 238 -6.53 5.47 -22.14
N LEU A 239 -5.31 5.85 -21.72
CA LEU A 239 -4.79 5.68 -20.38
C LEU A 239 -4.75 7.00 -19.60
N VAL A 240 -4.23 8.07 -20.21
CA VAL A 240 -3.89 9.33 -19.53
C VAL A 240 -5.10 10.01 -18.89
N TRP A 241 -6.30 9.87 -19.47
CA TRP A 241 -7.52 10.46 -18.90
C TRP A 241 -7.86 9.94 -17.49
N LEU A 242 -7.41 8.72 -17.15
CA LEU A 242 -7.60 8.14 -15.82
C LEU A 242 -7.02 9.01 -14.70
N GLY A 243 -6.00 9.82 -15.01
CA GLY A 243 -5.43 10.77 -14.05
C GLY A 243 -6.40 11.83 -13.53
N LYS A 244 -7.60 11.95 -14.11
CA LYS A 244 -8.61 12.94 -13.72
C LYS A 244 -9.77 12.36 -12.91
N ILE A 245 -9.86 11.04 -12.77
CA ILE A 245 -11.04 10.38 -12.16
C ILE A 245 -11.21 10.65 -10.65
N THR A 246 -10.15 11.06 -9.97
CA THR A 246 -10.21 11.42 -8.54
C THR A 246 -10.62 12.87 -8.29
N GLY A 247 -10.74 13.68 -9.35
CA GLY A 247 -10.88 15.14 -9.24
C GLY A 247 -9.56 15.87 -8.99
N ASP A 248 -8.46 15.14 -8.83
CA ASP A 248 -7.10 15.70 -8.76
C ASP A 248 -6.45 15.70 -10.14
N GLU A 249 -5.55 16.63 -10.38
CA GLU A 249 -4.74 16.64 -11.59
C GLU A 249 -3.49 15.79 -11.40
N HIS A 250 -3.64 14.48 -11.53
CA HIS A 250 -2.50 13.57 -11.46
C HIS A 250 -1.58 13.73 -12.66
N LEU A 251 -0.28 13.60 -12.40
CA LEU A 251 0.72 13.53 -13.47
C LEU A 251 0.60 12.20 -14.23
N PRO A 252 0.73 12.22 -15.56
CA PRO A 252 0.74 11.00 -16.36
C PRO A 252 1.79 9.99 -15.88
N PRO A 253 1.62 8.70 -16.18
CA PRO A 253 2.61 7.69 -15.88
C PRO A 253 3.97 8.03 -16.49
N SER A 254 5.02 8.03 -15.67
CA SER A 254 6.40 8.30 -16.11
C SER A 254 7.28 7.07 -16.14
N GLY A 255 6.74 5.91 -15.78
CA GLY A 255 7.47 4.67 -15.75
C GLY A 255 6.55 3.48 -15.52
N ALA A 256 7.04 2.28 -15.85
CA ALA A 256 6.31 1.05 -15.67
C ALA A 256 7.24 -0.12 -15.37
N GLU A 257 6.69 -1.13 -14.73
CA GLU A 257 7.35 -2.38 -14.37
C GLU A 257 6.63 -3.55 -15.03
N GLY A 258 7.39 -4.50 -15.54
CA GLY A 258 6.85 -5.70 -16.15
C GLY A 258 6.96 -6.89 -15.22
N LEU A 259 5.88 -7.65 -15.06
CA LEU A 259 5.81 -8.79 -14.16
C LEU A 259 5.32 -10.04 -14.89
N ILE A 260 5.91 -11.17 -14.50
CA ILE A 260 5.32 -12.49 -14.75
C ILE A 260 5.00 -13.16 -13.42
N LYS A 261 3.86 -13.84 -13.37
CA LYS A 261 3.53 -14.77 -12.27
C LYS A 261 3.66 -16.19 -12.79
N PRO A 262 4.82 -16.83 -12.62
CA PRO A 262 5.01 -18.22 -13.05
C PRO A 262 4.33 -19.19 -12.08
N LEU A 263 4.20 -20.42 -12.51
CA LEU A 263 3.73 -21.53 -11.65
C LEU A 263 4.84 -21.98 -10.71
N ASP A 264 4.42 -22.63 -9.61
CA ASP A 264 5.33 -23.37 -8.70
C ASP A 264 6.36 -22.50 -7.95
N ILE A 265 6.01 -21.26 -7.63
CA ILE A 265 6.85 -20.39 -6.79
C ILE A 265 6.70 -20.78 -5.32
N LYS A 266 7.83 -20.90 -4.61
CA LYS A 266 7.91 -21.22 -3.17
C LYS A 266 8.49 -20.07 -2.33
N THR A 267 9.40 -19.30 -2.90
CA THR A 267 10.03 -18.18 -2.20
C THR A 267 10.10 -16.94 -3.09
N GLY A 268 10.18 -15.78 -2.49
CA GLY A 268 10.27 -14.50 -3.20
C GLY A 268 8.92 -13.78 -3.35
N LEU A 269 8.96 -12.56 -3.89
CA LEU A 269 7.82 -11.64 -3.96
C LEU A 269 6.96 -11.82 -5.22
N SER A 270 6.65 -13.07 -5.59
CA SER A 270 5.71 -13.34 -6.70
C SER A 270 4.24 -13.08 -6.27
N ASP A 271 3.91 -13.42 -5.03
CA ASP A 271 2.58 -13.33 -4.48
C ASP A 271 2.58 -12.33 -3.32
N LEU A 272 1.85 -11.25 -3.46
CA LEU A 272 1.73 -10.28 -2.40
C LEU A 272 0.49 -10.58 -1.54
N PRO A 273 0.63 -10.62 -0.21
CA PRO A 273 -0.51 -10.75 0.71
C PRO A 273 -1.40 -9.50 0.63
N TRP A 274 -2.47 -9.49 1.40
CA TRP A 274 -3.31 -8.31 1.54
C TRP A 274 -2.51 -7.13 2.10
N HIS A 275 -2.51 -6.00 1.36
CA HIS A 275 -1.78 -4.78 1.72
C HIS A 275 -2.39 -3.54 1.08
N LYS A 276 -1.97 -2.39 1.57
CA LYS A 276 -2.12 -1.09 0.93
C LYS A 276 -0.77 -0.67 0.40
N ASP A 277 -0.67 -0.19 -0.83
CA ASP A 277 0.62 0.21 -1.41
C ASP A 277 1.30 1.30 -0.59
N CYS A 278 0.58 2.37 -0.26
CA CYS A 278 1.11 3.45 0.57
C CYS A 278 1.38 2.99 2.00
N GLY A 279 0.53 2.15 2.56
CA GLY A 279 0.65 1.63 3.91
C GLY A 279 1.90 0.78 4.16
N GLN A 280 2.56 0.29 3.12
CA GLN A 280 3.77 -0.53 3.26
C GLN A 280 5.05 0.25 3.50
N GLY A 281 5.05 1.54 3.57
CA GLY A 281 6.31 2.22 3.78
C GLY A 281 6.24 3.70 4.03
N PHE A 282 5.19 4.37 3.63
CA PHE A 282 5.18 5.83 3.61
C PHE A 282 4.14 6.45 4.53
N HIS A 283 2.86 6.16 4.33
CA HIS A 283 1.78 6.74 5.11
C HIS A 283 0.59 5.77 5.19
N SER A 284 -0.28 6.00 6.15
CA SER A 284 -1.31 5.04 6.53
C SER A 284 -2.66 5.25 5.85
N TYR A 285 -2.91 6.44 5.24
CA TYR A 285 -4.23 6.78 4.71
C TYR A 285 -4.23 8.00 3.79
N MET A 286 -5.38 8.24 3.16
CA MET A 286 -5.69 9.43 2.37
C MET A 286 -4.74 9.68 1.20
N CYS A 287 -4.40 8.62 0.49
CA CYS A 287 -3.61 8.70 -0.72
C CYS A 287 -4.50 8.49 -1.94
N ASN A 288 -4.64 9.50 -2.77
CA ASN A 288 -5.32 9.39 -4.06
C ASN A 288 -4.41 8.93 -5.19
N ALA A 289 -3.15 8.58 -4.92
CA ALA A 289 -2.30 7.97 -5.92
C ALA A 289 -2.94 6.67 -6.43
N MET A 290 -2.77 6.40 -7.71
CA MET A 290 -3.41 5.26 -8.37
C MET A 290 -2.36 4.32 -8.93
N THR A 291 -2.52 3.04 -8.65
CA THR A 291 -1.78 1.97 -9.29
C THR A 291 -2.63 1.40 -10.43
N VAL A 292 -2.00 1.23 -11.57
CA VAL A 292 -2.64 0.76 -12.81
C VAL A 292 -1.99 -0.54 -13.24
N GLY A 293 -2.79 -1.58 -13.43
CA GLY A 293 -2.37 -2.86 -14.00
C GLY A 293 -2.87 -3.00 -15.43
N ILE A 294 -1.96 -3.13 -16.38
CA ILE A 294 -2.27 -3.41 -17.79
C ILE A 294 -2.13 -4.92 -18.02
N SER A 295 -3.22 -5.56 -18.41
CA SER A 295 -3.31 -7.02 -18.53
C SER A 295 -2.69 -7.49 -19.85
N VAL A 296 -1.47 -8.00 -19.80
CA VAL A 296 -0.76 -8.47 -21.01
C VAL A 296 -1.32 -9.81 -21.49
N THR A 297 -1.69 -10.73 -20.58
CA THR A 297 -2.18 -12.07 -20.95
C THR A 297 -3.54 -12.42 -20.37
N GLY A 298 -4.24 -11.46 -19.81
CA GLY A 298 -5.45 -11.74 -19.01
C GLY A 298 -5.15 -12.39 -17.64
N ALA A 299 -6.13 -12.41 -16.78
CA ALA A 299 -6.05 -13.00 -15.46
C ALA A 299 -7.41 -13.57 -15.02
N ASP A 300 -7.40 -14.73 -14.36
CA ASP A 300 -8.56 -15.37 -13.77
C ASP A 300 -8.17 -16.15 -12.49
N GLU A 301 -9.05 -17.02 -12.02
CA GLU A 301 -8.77 -17.85 -10.85
C GLU A 301 -7.59 -18.82 -11.06
N GLU A 302 -7.38 -19.29 -12.29
CA GLU A 302 -6.33 -20.25 -12.62
C GLU A 302 -4.97 -19.60 -12.83
N SER A 303 -4.96 -18.32 -13.20
CA SER A 303 -3.75 -17.53 -13.44
C SER A 303 -3.46 -16.48 -12.36
N GLY A 304 -4.26 -16.45 -11.29
CA GLY A 304 -4.02 -15.59 -10.13
C GLY A 304 -4.42 -14.13 -10.35
N ALA A 305 -5.74 -13.87 -10.44
CA ALA A 305 -6.28 -12.53 -10.59
C ALA A 305 -5.91 -11.59 -9.42
N LEU A 306 -6.05 -10.28 -9.64
CA LEU A 306 -5.98 -9.27 -8.59
C LEU A 306 -7.22 -9.40 -7.69
N GLY A 307 -7.02 -9.37 -6.38
CA GLY A 307 -8.07 -9.25 -5.38
C GLY A 307 -8.08 -7.86 -4.77
N VAL A 308 -9.26 -7.31 -4.51
CA VAL A 308 -9.46 -6.01 -3.87
C VAL A 308 -10.47 -6.10 -2.73
N LEU A 309 -10.37 -5.22 -1.74
CA LEU A 309 -11.40 -4.97 -0.73
C LEU A 309 -12.07 -3.63 -1.06
N PRO A 310 -13.27 -3.65 -1.65
CA PRO A 310 -13.98 -2.42 -2.05
C PRO A 310 -14.21 -1.50 -0.86
N GLY A 311 -13.99 -0.19 -1.04
CA GLY A 311 -14.21 0.82 0.00
C GLY A 311 -13.11 0.91 1.07
N SER A 312 -12.14 -0.01 1.10
CA SER A 312 -11.12 -0.05 2.15
C SER A 312 -10.20 1.19 2.18
N HIS A 313 -10.06 1.93 1.08
CA HIS A 313 -9.35 3.21 1.02
C HIS A 313 -10.03 4.31 1.85
N ARG A 314 -11.32 4.16 2.17
CA ARG A 314 -12.12 5.09 2.99
C ARG A 314 -12.13 4.71 4.47
N ALA A 315 -11.53 3.57 4.83
CA ALA A 315 -11.53 3.02 6.19
C ALA A 315 -10.17 3.17 6.88
N SER A 316 -10.18 3.53 8.15
CA SER A 316 -8.99 3.54 9.00
C SER A 316 -8.67 2.12 9.46
N LEU A 317 -7.85 1.43 8.67
CA LEU A 317 -7.45 0.04 8.85
C LEU A 317 -5.94 -0.06 9.03
N GLN A 318 -5.47 -1.22 9.47
CA GLN A 318 -4.03 -1.52 9.50
C GLN A 318 -3.44 -1.53 8.07
N ALA A 319 -2.13 -1.38 7.97
CA ALA A 319 -1.47 -1.22 6.68
C ALA A 319 -1.27 -2.53 5.90
N SER A 320 -1.21 -3.66 6.57
CA SER A 320 -0.91 -4.97 5.99
C SER A 320 -1.62 -6.10 6.74
N GLY A 321 -1.83 -7.22 6.06
CA GLY A 321 -2.68 -8.30 6.54
C GLY A 321 -4.17 -7.93 6.48
N LEU A 322 -5.05 -8.91 6.58
CA LEU A 322 -6.49 -8.64 6.66
C LEU A 322 -6.82 -8.00 8.01
N ASP A 323 -7.47 -6.87 7.97
CA ASP A 323 -8.04 -6.27 9.18
C ASP A 323 -9.35 -7.02 9.52
N PRO A 324 -9.43 -7.69 10.68
CA PRO A 324 -10.60 -8.49 11.03
C PRO A 324 -11.87 -7.66 11.27
N THR A 325 -11.73 -6.34 11.42
CA THR A 325 -12.87 -5.45 11.63
C THR A 325 -13.54 -5.03 10.32
N PHE A 326 -12.90 -5.27 9.16
CA PHE A 326 -13.45 -4.88 7.86
C PHE A 326 -14.45 -5.91 7.37
N ASP A 327 -15.71 -5.51 7.19
CA ASP A 327 -16.86 -6.37 6.95
C ASP A 327 -17.31 -6.43 5.47
N LEU A 328 -16.74 -5.62 4.57
CA LEU A 328 -17.07 -5.69 3.16
C LEU A 328 -16.33 -6.85 2.47
N PRO A 329 -17.02 -7.61 1.61
CA PRO A 329 -16.43 -8.79 0.98
C PRO A 329 -15.39 -8.43 -0.08
N SER A 330 -14.34 -9.24 -0.16
CA SER A 330 -13.34 -9.10 -1.23
C SER A 330 -13.92 -9.41 -2.61
N ARG A 331 -13.32 -8.83 -3.64
CA ARG A 331 -13.62 -9.11 -5.05
C ARG A 331 -12.35 -9.53 -5.78
N LYS A 332 -12.47 -10.53 -6.65
CA LYS A 332 -11.45 -10.85 -7.65
C LYS A 332 -11.78 -10.09 -8.93
N LEU A 333 -10.77 -9.59 -9.60
CA LEU A 333 -10.89 -8.86 -10.85
C LEU A 333 -10.33 -9.71 -12.00
N PRO A 334 -11.14 -10.59 -12.60
CA PRO A 334 -10.72 -11.31 -13.80
C PRO A 334 -10.60 -10.33 -14.97
N THR A 335 -9.55 -10.48 -15.77
CA THR A 335 -9.26 -9.61 -16.91
C THR A 335 -9.02 -10.44 -18.17
N THR A 336 -9.27 -9.83 -19.33
CA THR A 336 -8.80 -10.30 -20.63
C THR A 336 -7.57 -9.51 -21.06
N THR A 337 -6.87 -9.96 -22.10
CA THR A 337 -5.75 -9.23 -22.69
C THR A 337 -6.18 -7.81 -23.09
N GLY A 338 -5.39 -6.81 -22.73
CA GLY A 338 -5.67 -5.40 -23.03
C GLY A 338 -6.61 -4.70 -22.02
N ASP A 339 -7.17 -5.41 -21.04
CA ASP A 339 -7.91 -4.79 -19.95
C ASP A 339 -6.98 -4.01 -19.02
N VAL A 340 -7.54 -3.00 -18.38
CA VAL A 340 -6.85 -2.19 -17.38
C VAL A 340 -7.58 -2.28 -16.05
N THR A 341 -6.85 -2.58 -14.99
CA THR A 341 -7.33 -2.42 -13.61
C THR A 341 -6.69 -1.20 -12.98
N VAL A 342 -7.46 -0.46 -12.19
CA VAL A 342 -6.96 0.67 -11.42
C VAL A 342 -7.34 0.45 -9.96
N HIS A 343 -6.46 0.76 -9.03
CA HIS A 343 -6.84 0.84 -7.62
C HIS A 343 -6.15 2.04 -6.96
N CYS A 344 -6.87 2.63 -6.02
CA CYS A 344 -6.29 3.62 -5.13
C CYS A 344 -5.18 2.94 -4.30
N SER A 345 -4.07 3.62 -4.10
CA SER A 345 -2.94 3.07 -3.32
C SER A 345 -3.31 2.72 -1.88
N ASP A 346 -4.39 3.30 -1.34
CA ASP A 346 -4.94 2.95 -0.03
C ASP A 346 -6.01 1.85 -0.08
N THR A 347 -6.39 1.36 -1.26
CA THR A 347 -7.27 0.20 -1.37
C THR A 347 -6.51 -1.07 -1.01
N PHE A 348 -7.05 -1.84 -0.05
CA PHE A 348 -6.52 -3.18 0.22
C PHE A 348 -6.63 -4.05 -1.00
N HIS A 349 -5.53 -4.62 -1.40
CA HIS A 349 -5.47 -5.54 -2.53
C HIS A 349 -4.43 -6.64 -2.29
N ARG A 350 -4.51 -7.68 -3.11
CA ARG A 350 -3.55 -8.78 -3.14
C ARG A 350 -3.39 -9.35 -4.53
N ALA A 351 -2.27 -9.99 -4.78
CA ALA A 351 -2.07 -10.79 -5.97
C ALA A 351 -2.19 -12.27 -5.62
N TYR A 352 -3.22 -12.97 -6.14
CA TYR A 352 -3.36 -14.42 -5.94
C TYR A 352 -2.30 -15.19 -6.72
N SER A 353 -1.91 -16.34 -6.17
CA SER A 353 -1.00 -17.27 -6.84
C SER A 353 -1.68 -17.92 -8.05
N PRO A 354 -0.98 -18.06 -9.18
CA PRO A 354 -1.47 -18.85 -10.30
C PRO A 354 -1.43 -20.35 -9.92
N THR A 355 -2.44 -21.09 -10.39
CA THR A 355 -2.57 -22.53 -10.11
C THR A 355 -2.37 -23.42 -11.33
N LYS A 356 -2.74 -22.92 -12.53
CA LYS A 356 -2.66 -23.71 -13.77
C LYS A 356 -1.98 -22.96 -14.93
N ARG A 357 -2.05 -21.63 -14.96
CA ARG A 357 -1.51 -20.82 -16.05
C ARG A 357 -0.73 -19.63 -15.51
N PRO A 358 0.47 -19.32 -16.05
CA PRO A 358 1.16 -18.10 -15.70
C PRO A 358 0.40 -16.89 -16.26
N ARG A 359 0.66 -15.70 -15.70
CA ARG A 359 0.17 -14.44 -16.27
C ARG A 359 1.27 -13.40 -16.38
N LYS A 360 1.10 -12.48 -17.33
CA LYS A 360 1.92 -11.28 -17.46
C LYS A 360 1.08 -10.03 -17.24
N VAL A 361 1.65 -9.07 -16.56
CA VAL A 361 1.03 -7.78 -16.27
C VAL A 361 2.09 -6.68 -16.26
N VAL A 362 1.73 -5.49 -16.72
CA VAL A 362 2.53 -4.29 -16.55
C VAL A 362 1.87 -3.45 -15.45
N TYR A 363 2.66 -3.00 -14.48
CA TYR A 363 2.21 -2.03 -13.50
C TYR A 363 2.83 -0.67 -13.74
N THR A 364 1.99 0.34 -13.66
CA THR A 364 2.34 1.77 -13.68
C THR A 364 1.48 2.50 -12.68
N GLY A 365 1.60 3.83 -12.59
CA GLY A 365 0.79 4.58 -11.65
C GLY A 365 0.75 6.07 -11.99
N PHE A 366 -0.29 6.69 -11.51
CA PHE A 366 -0.47 8.13 -11.56
C PHE A 366 0.01 8.74 -10.25
N ARG A 367 0.87 9.74 -10.36
CA ARG A 367 1.43 10.46 -9.21
C ARG A 367 0.65 11.73 -8.96
N GLN A 368 0.49 12.06 -7.70
CA GLN A 368 0.00 13.37 -7.33
C GLN A 368 1.04 14.45 -7.64
N PRO A 369 0.64 15.62 -8.10
CA PRO A 369 1.54 16.75 -8.25
C PRO A 369 2.08 17.19 -6.89
N THR A 370 3.25 17.79 -6.89
CA THR A 370 3.80 18.43 -5.69
C THR A 370 2.87 19.56 -5.24
N LEU A 371 2.61 19.65 -3.94
CA LEU A 371 1.80 20.75 -3.40
C LEU A 371 2.42 22.13 -3.69
N PRO A 372 1.61 23.15 -3.91
CA PRO A 372 2.14 24.51 -4.12
C PRO A 372 3.05 24.96 -2.98
N GLY A 373 4.25 25.37 -3.34
CA GLY A 373 5.26 25.83 -2.38
C GLY A 373 6.00 24.73 -1.61
N ASP A 374 5.75 23.46 -1.94
CA ASP A 374 6.53 22.33 -1.42
C ASP A 374 7.80 22.12 -2.25
N VAL A 375 8.85 21.65 -1.58
CA VAL A 375 10.13 21.31 -2.22
C VAL A 375 10.48 19.89 -1.81
N LEU A 376 10.34 18.97 -2.77
CA LEU A 376 10.76 17.60 -2.55
C LEU A 376 12.29 17.52 -2.54
N PRO A 377 12.88 16.69 -1.66
CA PRO A 377 14.33 16.50 -1.66
C PRO A 377 14.76 15.81 -2.95
N GLU A 378 15.88 16.24 -3.48
CA GLU A 378 16.56 15.51 -4.55
C GLU A 378 16.97 14.13 -4.02
N VAL A 379 16.50 13.09 -4.68
CA VAL A 379 16.88 11.70 -4.39
C VAL A 379 17.85 11.25 -5.48
N SER A 380 19.09 10.99 -5.11
CA SER A 380 20.08 10.51 -6.08
C SER A 380 19.67 9.15 -6.66
N SER A 381 20.01 8.90 -7.93
CA SER A 381 19.78 7.63 -8.59
C SER A 381 20.43 6.44 -7.83
N ALA A 382 21.57 6.68 -7.19
CA ALA A 382 22.22 5.69 -6.34
C ALA A 382 21.37 5.32 -5.11
N LYS A 383 20.72 6.32 -4.48
CA LYS A 383 19.80 6.08 -3.36
C LYS A 383 18.56 5.32 -3.81
N VAL A 384 17.97 5.70 -4.95
CA VAL A 384 16.82 4.98 -5.53
C VAL A 384 17.17 3.51 -5.78
N LYS A 385 18.33 3.24 -6.37
CA LYS A 385 18.82 1.88 -6.62
C LYS A 385 19.03 1.12 -5.31
N ALA A 386 19.65 1.73 -4.31
CA ALA A 386 19.87 1.12 -3.00
C ALA A 386 18.56 0.83 -2.26
N ASP A 387 17.59 1.74 -2.31
CA ASP A 387 16.27 1.54 -1.69
C ASP A 387 15.50 0.42 -2.41
N ARG A 388 15.59 0.32 -3.73
CA ARG A 388 14.99 -0.78 -4.52
C ARG A 388 15.63 -2.13 -4.21
N ALA A 389 16.95 -2.19 -4.10
CA ALA A 389 17.66 -3.41 -3.73
C ALA A 389 17.22 -3.94 -2.34
N ARG A 390 16.92 -3.05 -1.41
CA ARG A 390 16.40 -3.42 -0.09
C ARG A 390 15.01 -4.06 -0.13
N LEU A 391 14.21 -3.82 -1.16
CA LEU A 391 12.89 -4.44 -1.29
C LEU A 391 12.97 -5.93 -1.62
N THR A 392 14.08 -6.42 -2.17
CA THR A 392 14.29 -7.86 -2.42
C THR A 392 14.40 -8.66 -1.13
N ASP A 393 14.89 -8.05 -0.04
CA ASP A 393 15.11 -8.69 1.25
C ASP A 393 13.97 -8.38 2.27
N VAL A 394 12.84 -7.87 1.80
CA VAL A 394 11.76 -7.39 2.68
C VAL A 394 11.19 -8.49 3.57
N GLN A 395 11.11 -9.72 3.05
CA GLN A 395 10.61 -10.87 3.83
C GLN A 395 11.53 -11.20 5.00
N ASP A 396 12.85 -11.19 4.77
CA ASP A 396 13.85 -11.43 5.83
C ASP A 396 13.82 -10.33 6.89
N ARG A 397 13.57 -9.09 6.48
CA ARG A 397 13.45 -7.95 7.42
C ARG A 397 12.18 -7.99 8.25
N ILE A 398 11.05 -8.40 7.66
CA ILE A 398 9.81 -8.62 8.41
C ILE A 398 10.02 -9.75 9.41
N ALA A 399 10.59 -10.88 8.99
CA ALA A 399 10.92 -11.99 9.89
C ALA A 399 11.89 -11.59 11.01
N ALA A 400 12.85 -10.71 10.74
CA ALA A 400 13.74 -10.17 11.75
C ALA A 400 13.06 -9.20 12.74
N ALA A 401 11.98 -8.53 12.33
CA ALA A 401 11.17 -7.71 13.23
C ALA A 401 10.29 -8.55 14.15
N GLU A 402 9.89 -9.74 13.68
CA GLU A 402 9.10 -10.72 14.43
C GLU A 402 9.95 -11.52 15.46
N ALA A 403 11.27 -11.64 15.22
CA ALA A 403 12.21 -12.42 16.07
C ALA A 403 12.72 -11.61 17.28
#